data_61a07c6cb706216a4fc30c395621fac5
#
_entry.id   61a07c6cb706216a4fc30c395621fac5
#
_cell.length_a   1.000
_cell.length_b   1.000
_cell.length_c   1.000
_cell.angle_alpha   90.00
_cell.angle_beta   90.00
_cell.angle_gamma   90.00
#
_symmetry.space_group_name_H-M   'P 1'
#
loop_
_entity.id
_entity.type
_entity.pdbx_description
1 polymer ?
#
loop_
_entity_poly.entity_id
_entity_poly.type
_entity_poly.pdbx_seq_one_letter_code
_entity_poly.pdbx_strand_id
1 'polypeptide(L)'
;MVDTLNPHPLADSPLWTDRPSFLASHRALSVCMRELEQLATNVVRGVAALSLAGVDEKSKERLSPGRCIVQLGPVALTITWLGRTIDSVADGDLLAIVWRGVVAPRGEHLPERMTTRHAPLAVTALWEEVFVAAGADQASWAWQSKGASTTSYSSVELAAQCVERLRMAYEECRAAGDAVA
;
A
#
# COMPACT_ATOMS: atom_id res chain seq x y z
N MET A 1 12.78 -76.38 -2.83
CA MET A 1 11.70 -75.44 -3.19
C MET A 1 11.73 -74.37 -2.13
N VAL A 2 12.36 -73.22 -2.45
CA VAL A 2 12.45 -72.10 -1.49
C VAL A 2 11.74 -70.94 -2.16
N ASP A 3 10.59 -70.53 -1.56
CA ASP A 3 9.79 -69.41 -2.01
C ASP A 3 10.56 -68.10 -1.67
N THR A 4 10.96 -67.39 -2.70
CA THR A 4 11.49 -66.05 -2.63
C THR A 4 10.34 -65.07 -2.49
N LEU A 5 10.09 -64.61 -1.27
CA LEU A 5 9.24 -63.49 -0.99
C LEU A 5 9.84 -62.21 -1.62
N ASN A 6 9.20 -61.72 -2.64
CA ASN A 6 9.48 -60.47 -3.29
C ASN A 6 9.02 -59.32 -2.41
N PRO A 7 9.89 -58.40 -1.89
CA PRO A 7 9.38 -57.23 -1.17
C PRO A 7 8.80 -56.26 -2.19
N HIS A 8 7.49 -56.00 -2.08
CA HIS A 8 6.85 -54.88 -2.73
C HIS A 8 7.55 -53.58 -2.37
N PRO A 9 7.98 -52.78 -3.36
CA PRO A 9 8.38 -51.42 -3.08
C PRO A 9 7.13 -50.67 -2.57
N LEU A 10 7.19 -50.17 -1.35
CA LEU A 10 6.26 -49.19 -0.84
C LEU A 10 6.30 -47.99 -1.81
N ALA A 11 5.23 -47.86 -2.58
CA ALA A 11 5.02 -46.69 -3.42
C ALA A 11 5.12 -45.46 -2.54
N ASP A 12 6.11 -44.65 -2.81
CA ASP A 12 6.23 -43.30 -2.25
C ASP A 12 4.94 -42.55 -2.55
N SER A 13 4.08 -42.47 -1.56
CA SER A 13 2.88 -41.65 -1.62
C SER A 13 3.32 -40.18 -1.70
N PRO A 14 2.94 -39.43 -2.72
CA PRO A 14 3.23 -38.00 -2.81
C PRO A 14 2.28 -37.24 -1.89
N LEU A 15 2.44 -37.38 -0.56
CA LEU A 15 1.60 -36.71 0.45
C LEU A 15 2.13 -35.33 0.85
N TRP A 16 3.01 -34.69 0.05
CA TRP A 16 3.70 -33.47 0.47
C TRP A 16 3.51 -32.28 -0.46
N THR A 17 2.54 -32.27 -1.35
CA THR A 17 2.38 -31.20 -2.35
C THR A 17 1.38 -30.09 -2.00
N ASP A 18 0.62 -30.19 -0.90
CA ASP A 18 -0.37 -29.15 -0.53
C ASP A 18 -0.13 -28.54 0.85
N ARG A 19 1.10 -28.03 1.12
CA ARG A 19 1.20 -26.98 2.14
C ARG A 19 0.66 -25.71 1.51
N PRO A 20 -0.44 -25.12 2.03
CA PRO A 20 -0.89 -23.83 1.56
C PRO A 20 0.32 -22.87 1.66
N SER A 21 0.54 -22.10 0.60
CA SER A 21 1.63 -21.12 0.60
C SER A 21 1.49 -20.25 1.85
N PHE A 22 2.59 -19.76 2.43
CA PHE A 22 2.54 -18.89 3.60
C PHE A 22 1.50 -17.77 3.42
N LEU A 23 1.45 -17.16 2.21
CA LEU A 23 0.53 -16.07 1.90
C LEU A 23 -0.96 -16.46 1.94
N ALA A 24 -1.29 -17.74 1.82
CA ALA A 24 -2.64 -18.27 1.95
C ALA A 24 -3.01 -18.66 3.40
N SER A 25 -2.30 -18.15 4.41
CA SER A 25 -2.51 -18.50 5.81
C SER A 25 -2.96 -17.31 6.67
N HIS A 26 -3.69 -17.58 7.74
CA HIS A 26 -4.03 -16.58 8.77
C HIS A 26 -2.79 -15.89 9.38
N ARG A 27 -1.68 -16.61 9.46
CA ARG A 27 -0.42 -16.03 9.94
C ARG A 27 0.07 -14.93 9.01
N ALA A 28 -0.02 -15.13 7.70
CA ALA A 28 0.33 -14.11 6.73
C ALA A 28 -0.59 -12.89 6.81
N LEU A 29 -1.89 -13.10 7.07
CA LEU A 29 -2.82 -11.99 7.29
C LEU A 29 -2.40 -11.13 8.49
N SER A 30 -2.04 -11.74 9.61
CA SER A 30 -1.55 -11.00 10.79
C SER A 30 -0.26 -10.24 10.50
N VAL A 31 0.65 -10.83 9.71
CA VAL A 31 1.88 -10.15 9.24
C VAL A 31 1.52 -8.99 8.33
N CYS A 32 0.63 -9.20 7.36
CA CYS A 32 0.17 -8.17 6.43
C CYS A 32 -0.39 -6.94 7.17
N MET A 33 -1.28 -7.16 8.13
CA MET A 33 -1.89 -6.06 8.90
C MET A 33 -0.85 -5.26 9.68
N ARG A 34 0.12 -5.93 10.30
CA ARG A 34 1.24 -5.27 10.98
C ARG A 34 2.12 -4.48 10.02
N GLU A 35 2.44 -5.04 8.87
CA GLU A 35 3.25 -4.36 7.84
C GLU A 35 2.54 -3.16 7.23
N LEU A 36 1.20 -3.23 7.07
CA LEU A 36 0.37 -2.10 6.64
C LEU A 36 0.37 -0.97 7.69
N GLU A 37 0.26 -1.32 8.98
CA GLU A 37 0.33 -0.34 10.07
C GLU A 37 1.72 0.32 10.13
N GLN A 38 2.78 -0.46 9.98
CA GLN A 38 4.16 0.05 9.91
C GLN A 38 4.36 0.96 8.70
N LEU A 39 3.87 0.57 7.52
CA LEU A 39 3.90 1.37 6.31
C LEU A 39 3.19 2.71 6.53
N ALA A 40 1.95 2.71 7.02
CA ALA A 40 1.18 3.91 7.30
C ALA A 40 1.89 4.84 8.31
N THR A 41 2.41 4.28 9.39
CA THR A 41 3.16 5.03 10.41
C THR A 41 4.40 5.70 9.84
N ASN A 42 5.15 4.99 8.99
CA ASN A 42 6.35 5.55 8.35
C ASN A 42 6.01 6.62 7.32
N VAL A 43 4.91 6.48 6.57
CA VAL A 43 4.42 7.51 5.65
C VAL A 43 4.07 8.78 6.42
N VAL A 44 3.26 8.68 7.47
CA VAL A 44 2.88 9.84 8.31
C VAL A 44 4.11 10.54 8.87
N ARG A 45 5.05 9.78 9.42
CA ARG A 45 6.32 10.32 9.94
C ARG A 45 7.15 11.01 8.85
N GLY A 46 7.25 10.40 7.66
CA GLY A 46 7.96 10.97 6.52
C GLY A 46 7.35 12.28 6.05
N VAL A 47 6.01 12.35 5.95
CA VAL A 47 5.33 13.59 5.55
C VAL A 47 5.45 14.68 6.61
N ALA A 48 5.38 14.33 7.90
CA ALA A 48 5.63 15.27 8.98
C ALA A 48 7.06 15.85 8.91
N ALA A 49 8.05 15.04 8.53
CA ALA A 49 9.43 15.52 8.34
C ALA A 49 9.55 16.50 7.16
N LEU A 50 8.77 16.35 6.09
CA LEU A 50 8.72 17.34 4.99
C LEU A 50 8.21 18.70 5.48
N SER A 51 7.20 18.72 6.33
CA SER A 51 6.66 19.96 6.91
C SER A 51 7.70 20.71 7.78
N LEU A 52 8.59 19.98 8.44
CA LEU A 52 9.71 20.57 9.20
C LEU A 52 10.83 21.08 8.29
N ALA A 53 10.98 20.56 7.08
CA ALA A 53 12.01 20.91 6.12
C ALA A 53 11.66 22.10 5.21
N GLY A 54 10.59 22.86 5.52
CA GLY A 54 10.23 24.08 4.80
C GLY A 54 8.99 23.98 3.91
N VAL A 55 8.21 22.93 4.04
CA VAL A 55 6.86 22.87 3.48
C VAL A 55 5.94 23.58 4.48
N ASP A 56 5.48 24.80 4.15
CA ASP A 56 4.66 25.65 5.04
C ASP A 56 3.26 25.10 5.33
N GLU A 57 2.88 23.97 4.75
CA GLU A 57 1.56 23.38 4.89
C GLU A 57 1.54 22.23 5.90
N LYS A 58 0.58 22.31 6.83
CA LYS A 58 0.32 21.20 7.76
C LYS A 58 -0.33 20.04 7.02
N SER A 59 0.26 18.86 7.16
CA SER A 59 -0.37 17.63 6.67
C SER A 59 -1.64 17.30 7.47
N LYS A 60 -2.64 16.79 6.77
CA LYS A 60 -3.83 16.18 7.38
C LYS A 60 -3.81 14.69 7.08
N GLU A 61 -4.01 13.88 8.10
CA GLU A 61 -3.92 12.44 7.98
C GLU A 61 -5.20 11.76 8.44
N ARG A 62 -5.52 10.65 7.81
CA ARG A 62 -6.58 9.76 8.22
C ARG A 62 -6.10 8.31 8.10
N LEU A 63 -6.11 7.62 9.22
CA LEU A 63 -5.75 6.21 9.31
C LEU A 63 -6.98 5.37 9.63
N SER A 64 -7.09 4.23 8.97
CA SER A 64 -8.05 3.18 9.30
C SER A 64 -7.41 1.83 8.96
N PRO A 65 -7.93 0.72 9.47
CA PRO A 65 -7.39 -0.59 9.13
C PRO A 65 -7.29 -0.77 7.60
N GLY A 66 -6.09 -1.06 7.12
CA GLY A 66 -5.83 -1.26 5.69
C GLY A 66 -5.89 0.00 4.82
N ARG A 67 -6.02 1.21 5.39
CA ARG A 67 -6.06 2.45 4.62
C ARG A 67 -5.37 3.61 5.30
N CYS A 68 -4.50 4.28 4.55
CA CYS A 68 -3.83 5.52 4.96
C CYS A 68 -4.13 6.60 3.92
N ILE A 69 -4.54 7.79 4.37
CA ILE A 69 -4.71 8.97 3.53
C ILE A 69 -3.90 10.09 4.18
N VAL A 70 -3.04 10.74 3.42
CA VAL A 70 -2.30 11.92 3.85
C VAL A 70 -2.49 13.03 2.83
N GLN A 71 -3.02 14.17 3.26
CA GLN A 71 -3.16 15.37 2.45
C GLN A 71 -2.02 16.33 2.76
N LEU A 72 -1.34 16.83 1.73
CA LEU A 72 -0.30 17.85 1.82
C LEU A 72 -0.63 18.96 0.81
N GLY A 73 -1.27 20.02 1.30
CA GLY A 73 -1.72 21.11 0.43
C GLY A 73 -2.57 20.64 -0.75
N PRO A 74 -2.16 20.96 -2.00
CA PRO A 74 -2.91 20.63 -3.19
C PRO A 74 -2.78 19.16 -3.64
N VAL A 75 -2.01 18.33 -2.93
CA VAL A 75 -1.78 16.93 -3.27
C VAL A 75 -2.12 16.01 -2.11
N ALA A 76 -2.47 14.77 -2.41
CA ALA A 76 -2.76 13.74 -1.43
C ALA A 76 -2.11 12.40 -1.81
N LEU A 77 -1.73 11.61 -0.81
CA LEU A 77 -1.35 10.22 -0.96
C LEU A 77 -2.44 9.34 -0.34
N THR A 78 -2.89 8.34 -1.08
CA THR A 78 -3.72 7.26 -0.54
C THR A 78 -3.00 5.93 -0.68
N ILE A 79 -2.99 5.15 0.39
CA ILE A 79 -2.54 3.76 0.40
C ILE A 79 -3.71 2.92 0.89
N THR A 80 -4.12 1.93 0.11
CA THR A 80 -5.28 1.11 0.43
C THR A 80 -4.99 -0.35 0.15
N TRP A 81 -5.22 -1.21 1.15
CA TRP A 81 -5.20 -2.65 0.99
C TRP A 81 -6.56 -3.13 0.47
N LEU A 82 -6.54 -3.86 -0.62
CA LEU A 82 -7.69 -4.46 -1.28
C LEU A 82 -7.60 -5.98 -1.12
N GLY A 83 -7.94 -6.47 0.07
CA GLY A 83 -8.04 -7.92 0.33
C GLY A 83 -9.25 -8.49 -0.40
N ARG A 84 -9.05 -9.59 -1.12
CA ARG A 84 -10.13 -10.29 -1.84
C ARG A 84 -10.79 -11.35 -0.98
N THR A 85 -10.06 -11.91 -0.02
CA THR A 85 -10.53 -12.94 0.90
C THR A 85 -10.23 -12.56 2.34
N ILE A 86 -11.00 -13.10 3.28
CA ILE A 86 -10.83 -12.82 4.72
C ILE A 86 -9.61 -13.57 5.29
N ASP A 87 -9.23 -14.68 4.65
CA ASP A 87 -8.30 -15.66 5.22
C ASP A 87 -6.94 -15.71 4.52
N SER A 88 -6.75 -14.94 3.44
CA SER A 88 -5.55 -15.00 2.61
C SER A 88 -5.12 -13.63 2.13
N VAL A 89 -3.82 -13.43 2.01
CA VAL A 89 -3.22 -12.23 1.41
C VAL A 89 -2.71 -12.50 -0.01
N ALA A 90 -2.73 -13.75 -0.47
CA ALA A 90 -2.16 -14.16 -1.75
C ALA A 90 -2.76 -13.41 -2.95
N ASP A 91 -4.07 -13.07 -2.87
CA ASP A 91 -4.81 -12.38 -3.94
C ASP A 91 -5.10 -10.92 -3.60
N GLY A 92 -4.49 -10.39 -2.54
CA GLY A 92 -4.68 -9.00 -2.13
C GLY A 92 -3.76 -8.06 -2.90
N ASP A 93 -4.25 -6.85 -3.16
CA ASP A 93 -3.51 -5.77 -3.80
C ASP A 93 -3.35 -4.59 -2.82
N LEU A 94 -2.16 -4.04 -2.73
CA LEU A 94 -1.88 -2.77 -2.07
C LEU A 94 -1.80 -1.68 -3.14
N LEU A 95 -2.76 -0.77 -3.12
CA LEU A 95 -2.84 0.33 -4.06
C LEU A 95 -2.30 1.60 -3.43
N ALA A 96 -1.29 2.22 -4.05
CA ALA A 96 -0.74 3.51 -3.68
C ALA A 96 -0.99 4.52 -4.81
N ILE A 97 -1.62 5.67 -4.48
CA ILE A 97 -1.95 6.70 -5.45
C ILE A 97 -1.61 8.08 -4.90
N VAL A 98 -0.91 8.88 -5.69
CA VAL A 98 -0.73 10.31 -5.46
C VAL A 98 -1.72 11.08 -6.32
N TRP A 99 -2.48 11.96 -5.68
CA TRP A 99 -3.54 12.74 -6.28
C TRP A 99 -3.18 14.22 -6.34
N ARG A 100 -3.57 14.91 -7.40
CA ARG A 100 -3.75 16.37 -7.41
C ARG A 100 -5.17 16.67 -6.98
N GLY A 101 -5.35 17.58 -6.02
CA GLY A 101 -6.64 17.96 -5.47
C GLY A 101 -6.82 17.51 -4.02
N VAL A 102 -7.96 17.84 -3.45
CA VAL A 102 -8.31 17.47 -2.06
C VAL A 102 -9.07 16.16 -2.07
N VAL A 103 -8.48 15.13 -1.47
CA VAL A 103 -9.15 13.87 -1.20
C VAL A 103 -9.89 14.02 0.12
N ALA A 104 -11.15 14.50 0.07
CA ALA A 104 -11.95 14.69 1.27
C ALA A 104 -12.13 13.37 2.03
N PRO A 105 -11.90 13.35 3.35
CA PRO A 105 -12.23 12.19 4.17
C PRO A 105 -13.77 12.01 4.14
N ARG A 106 -14.25 10.78 3.84
CA ARG A 106 -15.66 10.45 3.99
C ARG A 106 -16.10 10.75 5.43
N GLY A 107 -17.03 11.69 5.64
CA GLY A 107 -17.64 11.95 6.94
C GLY A 107 -17.39 13.32 7.57
N GLU A 108 -16.57 14.20 6.99
CA GLU A 108 -16.70 15.62 7.32
C GLU A 108 -17.92 16.15 6.57
N HIS A 109 -18.96 16.53 7.31
CA HIS A 109 -20.05 17.35 6.76
C HIS A 109 -19.42 18.62 6.20
N LEU A 110 -19.35 18.72 4.88
CA LEU A 110 -19.15 20.00 4.22
C LEU A 110 -20.26 20.90 4.77
N PRO A 111 -19.93 22.06 5.37
CA PRO A 111 -20.96 22.98 5.82
C PRO A 111 -21.81 23.30 4.59
N GLU A 112 -23.13 23.14 4.73
CA GLU A 112 -24.18 23.30 3.70
C GLU A 112 -24.16 24.65 2.97
N ARG A 113 -23.21 25.53 3.28
CA ARG A 113 -23.10 26.91 2.77
C ARG A 113 -22.05 27.16 1.69
N MET A 114 -21.40 26.14 1.15
CA MET A 114 -20.56 26.33 -0.05
C MET A 114 -21.33 26.00 -1.34
N THR A 115 -22.51 26.57 -1.50
CA THR A 115 -23.19 26.69 -2.80
C THR A 115 -22.65 27.89 -3.56
N THR A 116 -21.37 28.01 -3.77
CA THR A 116 -20.79 28.96 -4.71
C THR A 116 -19.97 28.22 -5.74
N ARG A 117 -20.57 28.02 -6.90
CA ARG A 117 -20.10 28.02 -8.31
C ARG A 117 -18.64 27.68 -8.63
N HIS A 118 -17.90 27.03 -7.79
CA HIS A 118 -16.63 26.42 -8.20
C HIS A 118 -16.90 24.93 -8.42
N ALA A 119 -16.81 24.51 -9.70
CA ALA A 119 -16.77 23.10 -10.05
C ALA A 119 -15.78 22.42 -9.08
N PRO A 120 -16.12 21.26 -8.48
CA PRO A 120 -15.19 20.55 -7.63
C PRO A 120 -13.91 20.39 -8.43
N LEU A 121 -12.78 20.86 -7.89
CA LEU A 121 -11.48 20.68 -8.52
C LEU A 121 -11.35 19.18 -8.77
N ALA A 122 -11.29 18.82 -10.06
CA ALA A 122 -11.22 17.43 -10.46
C ALA A 122 -9.98 16.79 -9.80
N VAL A 123 -10.21 15.77 -8.99
CA VAL A 123 -9.13 14.99 -8.39
C VAL A 123 -8.50 14.17 -9.51
N THR A 124 -7.21 14.35 -9.74
CA THR A 124 -6.47 13.68 -10.82
C THR A 124 -5.35 12.84 -10.22
N ALA A 125 -5.26 11.57 -10.61
CA ALA A 125 -4.12 10.73 -10.25
C ALA A 125 -2.87 11.22 -10.99
N LEU A 126 -1.80 11.52 -10.23
CA LEU A 126 -0.49 11.91 -10.75
C LEU A 126 0.46 10.71 -10.81
N TRP A 127 0.29 9.79 -9.90
CA TRP A 127 1.05 8.55 -9.84
C TRP A 127 0.18 7.47 -9.22
N GLU A 128 0.28 6.25 -9.73
CA GLU A 128 -0.42 5.08 -9.24
C GLU A 128 0.48 3.86 -9.38
N GLU A 129 0.55 3.04 -8.33
CA GLU A 129 1.26 1.78 -8.36
C GLU A 129 0.54 0.74 -7.49
N VAL A 130 0.57 -0.50 -7.97
CA VAL A 130 -0.03 -1.66 -7.30
C VAL A 130 1.09 -2.57 -6.83
N PHE A 131 1.00 -2.99 -5.57
CA PHE A 131 1.92 -3.93 -4.96
C PHE A 131 1.16 -5.16 -4.49
N VAL A 132 1.84 -6.29 -4.41
CA VAL A 132 1.35 -7.53 -3.83
C VAL A 132 2.24 -7.93 -2.66
N ALA A 133 1.66 -8.66 -1.72
CA ALA A 133 2.44 -9.29 -0.66
C ALA A 133 3.32 -10.41 -1.25
N ALA A 134 4.57 -10.47 -0.86
CA ALA A 134 5.55 -11.48 -1.27
C ALA A 134 6.30 -12.00 -0.05
N GLY A 135 6.84 -13.21 -0.15
CA GLY A 135 7.64 -13.87 0.88
C GLY A 135 7.18 -15.29 1.18
N ALA A 136 8.11 -16.12 1.60
CA ALA A 136 7.86 -17.51 2.00
C ALA A 136 7.51 -17.63 3.49
N ASP A 137 7.82 -16.62 4.28
CA ASP A 137 7.58 -16.53 5.72
C ASP A 137 7.55 -15.07 6.19
N GLN A 138 7.43 -14.88 7.50
CA GLN A 138 7.43 -13.54 8.11
C GLN A 138 8.77 -12.80 7.93
N ALA A 139 9.90 -13.50 7.93
CA ALA A 139 11.23 -12.87 7.85
C ALA A 139 11.55 -12.39 6.42
N SER A 140 10.99 -13.06 5.43
CA SER A 140 11.14 -12.73 4.00
C SER A 140 10.01 -11.86 3.46
N TRP A 141 9.14 -11.31 4.32
CA TRP A 141 8.03 -10.45 3.89
C TRP A 141 8.50 -9.22 3.13
N ALA A 142 7.88 -8.96 1.99
CA ALA A 142 8.12 -7.78 1.18
C ALA A 142 6.86 -7.34 0.42
N TRP A 143 6.83 -6.11 -0.02
CA TRP A 143 5.88 -5.58 -0.99
C TRP A 143 6.52 -5.61 -2.37
N GLN A 144 5.94 -6.36 -3.30
CA GLN A 144 6.45 -6.48 -4.66
C GLN A 144 5.60 -5.67 -5.62
N SER A 145 6.22 -4.82 -6.44
CA SER A 145 5.52 -4.09 -7.50
C SER A 145 4.92 -5.06 -8.50
N LYS A 146 3.64 -4.86 -8.86
CA LYS A 146 2.89 -5.65 -9.85
C LYS A 146 3.19 -5.21 -11.29
N GLY A 147 3.98 -4.16 -11.48
CA GLY A 147 4.35 -3.60 -12.77
C GLY A 147 5.42 -4.42 -13.51
N ALA A 148 5.98 -3.83 -14.57
CA ALA A 148 7.01 -4.46 -15.40
C ALA A 148 8.34 -4.71 -14.65
N SER A 149 8.58 -4.01 -13.55
CA SER A 149 9.74 -4.19 -12.66
C SER A 149 9.31 -5.01 -11.44
N THR A 150 9.93 -6.17 -11.23
CA THR A 150 9.71 -7.02 -10.06
C THR A 150 10.49 -6.52 -8.83
N THR A 151 10.46 -5.22 -8.57
CA THR A 151 11.15 -4.63 -7.42
C THR A 151 10.38 -4.96 -6.15
N SER A 152 11.12 -5.40 -5.13
CA SER A 152 10.58 -5.70 -3.81
C SER A 152 11.04 -4.65 -2.81
N TYR A 153 10.16 -4.27 -1.89
CA TYR A 153 10.36 -3.25 -0.88
C TYR A 153 9.97 -3.78 0.50
N SER A 154 10.73 -3.44 1.52
CA SER A 154 10.23 -3.48 2.89
C SER A 154 9.17 -2.39 3.09
N SER A 155 8.38 -2.46 4.16
CA SER A 155 7.39 -1.42 4.49
C SER A 155 8.03 -0.04 4.74
N VAL A 156 9.29 0.00 5.19
CA VAL A 156 10.04 1.24 5.37
C VAL A 156 10.46 1.86 4.04
N GLU A 157 11.00 1.05 3.12
CA GLU A 157 11.44 1.50 1.79
C GLU A 157 10.25 1.94 0.94
N LEU A 158 9.15 1.19 0.99
CA LEU A 158 7.92 1.55 0.29
C LEU A 158 7.34 2.87 0.82
N ALA A 159 7.35 3.08 2.15
CA ALA A 159 6.94 4.35 2.74
C ALA A 159 7.79 5.52 2.23
N ALA A 160 9.12 5.35 2.19
CA ALA A 160 10.03 6.37 1.69
C ALA A 160 9.75 6.70 0.21
N GLN A 161 9.51 5.69 -0.61
CA GLN A 161 9.13 5.88 -2.02
C GLN A 161 7.81 6.65 -2.16
N CYS A 162 6.77 6.27 -1.40
CA CYS A 162 5.48 6.95 -1.43
C CYS A 162 5.59 8.42 -1.00
N VAL A 163 6.37 8.71 0.05
CA VAL A 163 6.62 10.08 0.53
C VAL A 163 7.37 10.89 -0.52
N GLU A 164 8.37 10.32 -1.18
CA GLU A 164 9.12 11.00 -2.24
C GLU A 164 8.23 11.31 -3.45
N ARG A 165 7.33 10.40 -3.86
CA ARG A 165 6.34 10.66 -4.91
C ARG A 165 5.39 11.80 -4.54
N LEU A 166 4.93 11.82 -3.30
CA LEU A 166 4.08 12.92 -2.78
C LEU A 166 4.84 14.26 -2.79
N ARG A 167 6.12 14.27 -2.36
CA ARG A 167 6.98 15.46 -2.36
C ARG A 167 7.16 16.02 -3.78
N MET A 168 7.52 15.17 -4.74
CA MET A 168 7.68 15.57 -6.15
C MET A 168 6.39 16.19 -6.70
N ALA A 169 5.24 15.54 -6.47
CA ALA A 169 3.95 16.05 -6.91
C ALA A 169 3.60 17.40 -6.26
N TYR A 170 3.94 17.59 -4.99
CA TYR A 170 3.75 18.85 -4.28
C TYR A 170 4.60 19.97 -4.92
N GLU A 171 5.86 19.72 -5.19
CA GLU A 171 6.78 20.69 -5.81
C GLU A 171 6.33 21.07 -7.22
N GLU A 172 5.90 20.09 -8.04
CA GLU A 172 5.34 20.33 -9.37
C GLU A 172 4.07 21.20 -9.30
N CYS A 173 3.18 20.94 -8.35
CA CYS A 173 1.97 21.76 -8.19
C CYS A 173 2.29 23.19 -7.74
N ARG A 174 3.30 23.39 -6.88
CA ARG A 174 3.76 24.74 -6.47
C ARG A 174 4.33 25.50 -7.67
N ALA A 175 5.26 24.89 -8.39
CA ALA A 175 5.89 25.52 -9.54
C ALA A 175 4.85 25.92 -10.61
N ALA A 176 3.80 25.12 -10.81
CA ALA A 176 2.71 25.44 -11.73
C ALA A 176 1.81 26.58 -11.20
N GLY A 177 1.63 26.69 -9.88
CA GLY A 177 0.87 27.79 -9.25
C GLY A 177 1.59 29.13 -9.36
N ASP A 178 2.89 29.15 -9.10
CA ASP A 178 3.72 30.35 -9.18
C ASP A 178 3.89 30.88 -10.61
N ALA A 179 3.72 30.03 -11.62
CA ALA A 179 3.81 30.42 -13.05
C ALA A 179 2.53 31.10 -13.58
N VAL A 180 1.42 31.07 -12.83
CA VAL A 180 0.11 31.63 -13.22
C VAL A 180 -0.23 32.91 -12.44
N ALA A 181 0.55 33.25 -11.43
CA ALA A 181 0.40 34.45 -10.61
C ALA A 181 1.25 35.61 -11.17
#